data_6ff5d64cf8c20808992d28a87c436841
#
_entry.id   6ff5d64cf8c20808992d28a87c436841
#
_cell.length_a   1.000
_cell.length_b   1.000
_cell.length_c   1.000
_cell.angle_alpha   90.00
_cell.angle_beta   90.00
_cell.angle_gamma   90.00
#
_symmetry.space_group_name_H-M   'P 1'
#
loop_
_entity.id
_entity.type
_entity.pdbx_description
1 polymer ?
#
loop_
_entity_poly.entity_id
_entity_poly.type
_entity_poly.pdbx_seq_one_letter_code
_entity_poly.pdbx_strand_id
1 'polypeptide(L)'
;MRLEGKPVSDEIDDTRRSFSSDPSLLVMLYKPNEGDLAYLRAIERKGEKVGVEVESVEVKKTLAGVDYLHNSTEHHSGVIVLDSYFTCGGLKQFIPSEKDVDGANPRSPWYSATADAVMEILDFYGVDLEGKHVVIVNRSRTVGRPLAEMMLSRDATVTVCHSKTNRLRRYTSMADIVVTAVGKGPLFTQPEDFKPGAIVIDVGMDKDLRGDVDFEACRVENYATNKDVGAVATSMLMAHVKEA
;
A
#
# COMPACT_ATOMS: atom_id res chain seq x y z
N MET A 1 13.89 -16.03 -6.28
CA MET A 1 12.69 -16.48 -5.53
C MET A 1 11.58 -15.47 -5.77
N ARG A 2 10.41 -15.90 -6.15
CA ARG A 2 9.25 -15.02 -6.22
C ARG A 2 8.60 -14.93 -4.84
N LEU A 3 8.39 -13.70 -4.36
CA LEU A 3 7.69 -13.42 -3.10
C LEU A 3 6.19 -13.26 -3.40
N GLU A 4 5.48 -14.38 -3.46
CA GLU A 4 4.05 -14.40 -3.83
C GLU A 4 3.19 -13.82 -2.71
N GLY A 5 2.29 -12.92 -3.05
CA GLY A 5 1.42 -12.27 -2.09
C GLY A 5 0.27 -13.16 -1.59
N LYS A 6 -0.15 -14.18 -2.37
CA LYS A 6 -1.30 -15.00 -1.99
C LYS A 6 -1.09 -15.78 -0.68
N PRO A 7 0.03 -16.51 -0.44
CA PRO A 7 0.24 -17.18 0.83
C PRO A 7 0.24 -16.23 2.03
N VAL A 8 0.85 -15.04 1.87
CA VAL A 8 0.87 -14.00 2.91
C VAL A 8 -0.54 -13.51 3.21
N SER A 9 -1.32 -13.21 2.16
CA SER A 9 -2.71 -12.78 2.27
C SER A 9 -3.59 -13.83 2.96
N ASP A 10 -3.42 -15.11 2.63
CA ASP A 10 -4.19 -16.20 3.22
C ASP A 10 -3.84 -16.36 4.73
N GLU A 11 -2.56 -16.24 5.11
CA GLU A 11 -2.14 -16.28 6.53
C GLU A 11 -2.73 -15.11 7.34
N ILE A 12 -2.73 -13.88 6.79
CA ILE A 12 -3.34 -12.72 7.45
C ILE A 12 -4.85 -12.95 7.63
N ASP A 13 -5.54 -13.40 6.60
CA ASP A 13 -6.98 -13.67 6.64
C ASP A 13 -7.35 -14.71 7.72
N ASP A 14 -6.50 -15.73 7.91
CA ASP A 14 -6.73 -16.83 8.86
C ASP A 14 -6.36 -16.47 10.31
N THR A 15 -5.34 -15.62 10.51
CA THR A 15 -4.78 -15.34 11.84
C THR A 15 -5.35 -14.10 12.49
N ARG A 16 -5.72 -13.06 11.72
CA ARG A 16 -6.25 -11.80 12.25
C ARG A 16 -7.72 -11.93 12.63
N ARG A 17 -7.99 -11.93 13.93
CA ARG A 17 -9.34 -12.05 14.49
C ARG A 17 -10.01 -10.68 14.59
N SER A 18 -11.34 -10.67 14.48
CA SER A 18 -12.12 -9.47 14.73
C SER A 18 -12.32 -9.23 16.23
N PHE A 19 -12.16 -7.99 16.66
CA PHE A 19 -12.58 -7.51 17.97
C PHE A 19 -14.04 -7.01 17.93
N SER A 20 -14.55 -6.65 16.77
CA SER A 20 -15.95 -6.28 16.54
C SER A 20 -16.78 -7.50 16.15
N SER A 21 -18.03 -7.57 16.63
CA SER A 21 -19.00 -8.59 16.18
C SER A 21 -19.40 -8.41 14.72
N ASP A 22 -19.44 -7.16 14.25
CA ASP A 22 -19.91 -6.79 12.92
C ASP A 22 -18.96 -5.73 12.31
N PRO A 23 -17.75 -6.13 11.90
CA PRO A 23 -16.79 -5.17 11.35
C PRO A 23 -17.26 -4.63 10.01
N SER A 24 -17.20 -3.30 9.86
CA SER A 24 -17.68 -2.61 8.66
C SER A 24 -16.73 -1.52 8.18
N LEU A 25 -16.61 -1.37 6.87
CA LEU A 25 -15.73 -0.43 6.19
C LEU A 25 -16.52 0.50 5.28
N LEU A 26 -16.40 1.80 5.50
CA LEU A 26 -16.87 2.81 4.55
C LEU A 26 -15.77 3.16 3.54
N VAL A 27 -16.05 2.97 2.26
CA VAL A 27 -15.18 3.38 1.16
C VAL A 27 -15.79 4.59 0.45
N MET A 28 -15.18 5.74 0.61
CA MET A 28 -15.59 6.95 -0.09
C MET A 28 -14.79 7.15 -1.37
N LEU A 29 -15.47 7.39 -2.49
CA LEU A 29 -14.85 7.66 -3.78
C LEU A 29 -15.03 9.13 -4.14
N TYR A 30 -13.94 9.81 -4.46
CA TYR A 30 -13.98 11.17 -4.97
C TYR A 30 -13.32 11.24 -6.34
N LYS A 31 -14.13 11.42 -7.39
CA LYS A 31 -13.67 11.40 -8.79
C LYS A 31 -12.79 10.16 -9.10
N PRO A 32 -13.29 8.96 -8.84
CA PRO A 32 -12.50 7.74 -8.99
C PRO A 32 -12.02 7.54 -10.43
N ASN A 33 -10.80 7.04 -10.57
CA ASN A 33 -10.28 6.52 -11.82
C ASN A 33 -10.45 4.99 -11.91
N GLU A 34 -10.07 4.37 -13.03
CA GLU A 34 -10.18 2.91 -13.22
C GLU A 34 -9.37 2.11 -12.18
N GLY A 35 -8.24 2.63 -11.70
CA GLY A 35 -7.45 2.01 -10.64
C GLY A 35 -8.18 2.03 -9.30
N ASP A 36 -8.81 3.16 -8.94
CA ASP A 36 -9.61 3.28 -7.72
C ASP A 36 -10.78 2.29 -7.74
N LEU A 37 -11.48 2.17 -8.89
CA LEU A 37 -12.58 1.23 -9.05
C LEU A 37 -12.12 -0.24 -9.03
N ALA A 38 -10.95 -0.53 -9.59
CA ALA A 38 -10.36 -1.86 -9.51
C ALA A 38 -10.00 -2.23 -8.06
N TYR A 39 -9.47 -1.26 -7.31
CA TYR A 39 -9.16 -1.45 -5.89
C TYR A 39 -10.42 -1.62 -5.04
N LEU A 40 -11.46 -0.82 -5.26
CA LEU A 40 -12.76 -1.01 -4.61
C LEU A 40 -13.30 -2.44 -4.81
N ARG A 41 -13.32 -2.93 -6.05
CA ARG A 41 -13.76 -4.31 -6.35
C ARG A 41 -12.93 -5.37 -5.62
N ALA A 42 -11.64 -5.12 -5.40
CA ALA A 42 -10.78 -6.02 -4.64
C ALA A 42 -11.12 -5.98 -3.13
N ILE A 43 -11.38 -4.80 -2.59
CA ILE A 43 -11.83 -4.57 -1.20
C ILE A 43 -13.17 -5.27 -0.95
N GLU A 44 -14.17 -5.07 -1.81
CA GLU A 44 -15.50 -5.70 -1.68
C GLU A 44 -15.41 -7.23 -1.67
N ARG A 45 -14.69 -7.82 -2.64
CA ARG A 45 -14.47 -9.28 -2.68
C ARG A 45 -13.72 -9.81 -1.46
N LYS A 46 -12.76 -9.05 -0.95
CA LYS A 46 -12.02 -9.44 0.26
C LYS A 46 -12.91 -9.35 1.49
N GLY A 47 -13.67 -8.27 1.64
CA GLY A 47 -14.63 -8.07 2.72
C GLY A 47 -15.63 -9.24 2.80
N GLU A 48 -16.24 -9.60 1.67
CA GLU A 48 -17.15 -10.76 1.58
C GLU A 48 -16.48 -12.06 2.04
N LYS A 49 -15.22 -12.29 1.62
CA LYS A 49 -14.46 -13.50 2.01
C LYS A 49 -14.19 -13.59 3.51
N VAL A 50 -13.90 -12.45 4.17
CA VAL A 50 -13.43 -12.43 5.56
C VAL A 50 -14.45 -11.88 6.56
N GLY A 51 -15.69 -11.62 6.12
CA GLY A 51 -16.80 -11.22 6.98
C GLY A 51 -16.71 -9.75 7.41
N VAL A 52 -16.26 -8.85 6.54
CA VAL A 52 -16.30 -7.40 6.73
C VAL A 52 -17.32 -6.81 5.78
N GLU A 53 -18.32 -6.10 6.32
CA GLU A 53 -19.29 -5.38 5.49
C GLU A 53 -18.61 -4.16 4.84
N VAL A 54 -18.77 -4.00 3.53
CA VAL A 54 -18.19 -2.89 2.79
C VAL A 54 -19.29 -2.04 2.19
N GLU A 55 -19.41 -0.82 2.66
CA GLU A 55 -20.25 0.21 2.06
C GLU A 55 -19.41 1.14 1.18
N SER A 56 -19.85 1.41 -0.05
CA SER A 56 -19.18 2.35 -0.93
C SER A 56 -20.07 3.52 -1.32
N VAL A 57 -19.51 4.74 -1.32
CA VAL A 57 -20.25 5.95 -1.71
C VAL A 57 -19.40 6.85 -2.60
N GLU A 58 -19.97 7.31 -3.71
CA GLU A 58 -19.33 8.30 -4.57
C GLU A 58 -19.75 9.71 -4.16
N VAL A 59 -18.77 10.57 -3.88
CA VAL A 59 -18.99 11.95 -3.46
C VAL A 59 -18.53 12.90 -4.57
N LYS A 60 -19.44 13.74 -5.05
CA LYS A 60 -19.19 14.68 -6.16
C LYS A 60 -18.58 16.01 -5.73
N LYS A 61 -18.74 16.41 -4.46
CA LYS A 61 -18.27 17.68 -3.91
C LYS A 61 -17.54 17.45 -2.58
N THR A 62 -16.44 18.16 -2.37
CA THR A 62 -15.63 18.03 -1.15
C THR A 62 -16.44 18.38 0.12
N LEU A 63 -17.22 19.46 0.11
CA LEU A 63 -18.07 19.84 1.27
C LEU A 63 -19.11 18.75 1.60
N ALA A 64 -19.83 18.25 0.60
CA ALA A 64 -20.79 17.16 0.80
C ALA A 64 -20.11 15.88 1.31
N GLY A 65 -18.85 15.65 0.91
CA GLY A 65 -18.06 14.53 1.41
C GLY A 65 -17.64 14.68 2.86
N VAL A 66 -17.30 15.89 3.30
CA VAL A 66 -16.99 16.17 4.71
C VAL A 66 -18.23 15.97 5.58
N ASP A 67 -19.39 16.50 5.13
CA ASP A 67 -20.65 16.32 5.84
C ASP A 67 -21.06 14.85 5.94
N TYR A 68 -20.86 14.09 4.85
CA TYR A 68 -21.13 12.66 4.82
C TYR A 68 -20.19 11.89 5.76
N LEU A 69 -18.89 12.19 5.73
CA LEU A 69 -17.90 11.62 6.67
C LEU A 69 -18.36 11.84 8.11
N HIS A 70 -18.68 13.07 8.47
CA HIS A 70 -19.07 13.42 9.84
C HIS A 70 -20.30 12.64 10.33
N ASN A 71 -21.25 12.40 9.44
CA ASN A 71 -22.50 11.71 9.80
C ASN A 71 -22.43 10.18 9.73
N SER A 72 -21.48 9.63 8.96
CA SER A 72 -21.43 8.18 8.68
C SER A 72 -20.33 7.44 9.43
N THR A 73 -19.31 8.14 9.95
CA THR A 73 -18.16 7.48 10.61
C THR A 73 -18.52 6.74 11.89
N GLU A 74 -19.59 7.16 12.60
CA GLU A 74 -20.01 6.48 13.83
C GLU A 74 -20.58 5.08 13.57
N HIS A 75 -21.04 4.81 12.36
CA HIS A 75 -21.70 3.55 11.98
C HIS A 75 -20.72 2.52 11.39
N HIS A 76 -19.45 2.87 11.18
CA HIS A 76 -18.46 2.00 10.58
C HIS A 76 -17.25 1.79 11.49
N SER A 77 -16.67 0.59 11.46
CA SER A 77 -15.41 0.29 12.16
C SER A 77 -14.25 1.10 11.56
N GLY A 78 -14.19 1.18 10.23
CA GLY A 78 -13.15 1.91 9.53
C GLY A 78 -13.66 2.74 8.37
N VAL A 79 -12.87 3.72 7.95
CA VAL A 79 -13.14 4.59 6.80
C VAL A 79 -11.90 4.75 5.96
N ILE A 80 -12.05 4.63 4.65
CA ILE A 80 -11.02 5.02 3.67
C ILE A 80 -11.59 5.95 2.60
N VAL A 81 -10.72 6.73 1.99
CA VAL A 81 -11.08 7.61 0.87
C VAL A 81 -10.18 7.30 -0.32
N LEU A 82 -10.77 6.86 -1.42
CA LEU A 82 -10.11 6.70 -2.70
C LEU A 82 -10.20 8.01 -3.49
N ASP A 83 -9.08 8.72 -3.56
CA ASP A 83 -8.96 10.04 -4.16
C ASP A 83 -7.60 10.16 -4.85
N SER A 84 -7.57 9.84 -6.14
CA SER A 84 -6.36 9.89 -6.96
C SER A 84 -5.97 11.30 -7.42
N TYR A 85 -6.83 12.29 -7.26
CA TYR A 85 -6.61 13.65 -7.75
C TYR A 85 -6.00 14.60 -6.71
N PHE A 86 -6.15 14.34 -5.42
CA PHE A 86 -5.68 15.25 -4.39
C PHE A 86 -4.33 14.87 -3.79
N THR A 87 -3.28 15.52 -4.26
CA THR A 87 -1.92 15.38 -3.72
C THR A 87 -1.74 15.99 -2.32
N CYS A 88 -2.70 16.78 -1.84
CA CYS A 88 -2.60 17.58 -0.60
C CYS A 88 -3.61 17.20 0.48
N GLY A 89 -4.07 15.94 0.51
CA GLY A 89 -4.89 15.44 1.61
C GLY A 89 -6.39 15.43 1.37
N GLY A 90 -6.95 16.20 0.43
CA GLY A 90 -8.37 16.11 0.04
C GLY A 90 -9.35 15.82 1.18
N LEU A 91 -10.24 14.85 0.98
CA LEU A 91 -11.15 14.35 2.02
C LEU A 91 -10.44 13.53 3.10
N LYS A 92 -9.29 12.93 2.79
CA LYS A 92 -8.53 12.07 3.72
C LYS A 92 -8.16 12.77 5.03
N GLN A 93 -7.88 14.08 5.00
CA GLN A 93 -7.54 14.85 6.20
C GLN A 93 -8.70 15.02 7.20
N PHE A 94 -9.93 14.77 6.76
CA PHE A 94 -11.13 14.88 7.59
C PHE A 94 -11.61 13.54 8.18
N ILE A 95 -10.94 12.43 7.82
CA ILE A 95 -11.21 11.14 8.46
C ILE A 95 -10.80 11.26 9.93
N PRO A 96 -11.67 10.95 10.90
CA PRO A 96 -11.28 10.85 12.30
C PRO A 96 -10.12 9.85 12.46
N SER A 97 -9.11 10.20 13.26
CA SER A 97 -7.89 9.39 13.35
C SER A 97 -8.15 7.95 13.79
N GLU A 98 -9.11 7.75 14.68
CA GLU A 98 -9.53 6.45 15.19
C GLU A 98 -10.31 5.59 14.18
N LYS A 99 -10.80 6.21 13.11
CA LYS A 99 -11.54 5.55 12.01
C LYS A 99 -10.69 5.39 10.74
N ASP A 100 -9.52 5.99 10.70
CA ASP A 100 -8.63 5.96 9.54
C ASP A 100 -7.80 4.67 9.53
N VAL A 101 -8.35 3.63 8.96
CA VAL A 101 -7.73 2.30 8.87
C VAL A 101 -6.70 2.16 7.73
N ASP A 102 -6.44 3.23 6.97
CA ASP A 102 -5.43 3.26 5.89
C ASP A 102 -4.31 4.30 6.15
N GLY A 103 -4.20 4.82 7.37
CA GLY A 103 -3.09 5.69 7.77
C GLY A 103 -2.95 6.97 6.94
N ALA A 104 -4.05 7.48 6.39
CA ALA A 104 -4.04 8.69 5.57
C ALA A 104 -3.91 9.97 6.43
N ASN A 105 -4.43 9.93 7.66
CA ASN A 105 -4.31 10.98 8.66
C ASN A 105 -3.00 10.75 9.47
N PRO A 106 -2.16 11.79 9.66
CA PRO A 106 -0.92 11.67 10.45
C PRO A 106 -1.10 11.25 11.92
N ARG A 107 -2.33 11.28 12.43
CA ARG A 107 -2.69 10.86 13.79
C ARG A 107 -3.34 9.48 13.83
N SER A 108 -3.50 8.82 12.68
CA SER A 108 -3.99 7.46 12.63
C SER A 108 -3.12 6.54 13.47
N PRO A 109 -3.70 5.58 14.22
CA PRO A 109 -2.91 4.54 14.86
C PRO A 109 -2.35 3.52 13.87
N TRP A 110 -2.81 3.55 12.62
CA TRP A 110 -2.44 2.62 11.55
C TRP A 110 -1.45 3.25 10.58
N TYR A 111 -0.53 2.45 10.08
CA TYR A 111 0.15 2.75 8.82
C TYR A 111 -0.78 2.46 7.63
N SER A 112 -0.37 2.86 6.41
CA SER A 112 -1.18 2.48 5.26
C SER A 112 -1.10 0.98 5.01
N ALA A 113 -2.23 0.38 4.68
CA ALA A 113 -2.31 -1.04 4.36
C ALA A 113 -1.30 -1.48 3.28
N THR A 114 -0.94 -0.59 2.36
CA THR A 114 0.09 -0.85 1.34
C THR A 114 1.51 -0.88 1.94
N ALA A 115 1.83 0.00 2.88
CA ALA A 115 3.15 -0.02 3.53
C ALA A 115 3.29 -1.26 4.42
N ASP A 116 2.25 -1.57 5.20
CA ASP A 116 2.19 -2.79 6.01
C ASP A 116 2.31 -4.05 5.14
N ALA A 117 1.65 -4.10 3.99
CA ALA A 117 1.74 -5.22 3.07
C ALA A 117 3.17 -5.50 2.58
N VAL A 118 3.96 -4.46 2.33
CA VAL A 118 5.38 -4.64 1.96
C VAL A 118 6.16 -5.25 3.11
N MET A 119 5.93 -4.80 4.35
CA MET A 119 6.59 -5.34 5.53
C MET A 119 6.18 -6.79 5.80
N GLU A 120 4.90 -7.10 5.73
CA GLU A 120 4.37 -8.46 5.91
C GLU A 120 4.92 -9.45 4.86
N ILE A 121 5.06 -9.02 3.59
CA ILE A 121 5.73 -9.84 2.56
C ILE A 121 7.18 -10.13 2.96
N LEU A 122 7.94 -9.13 3.39
CA LEU A 122 9.32 -9.31 3.80
C LEU A 122 9.44 -10.23 5.01
N ASP A 123 8.59 -10.04 6.01
CA ASP A 123 8.56 -10.85 7.24
C ASP A 123 8.18 -12.31 6.96
N PHE A 124 7.14 -12.54 6.16
CA PHE A 124 6.69 -13.89 5.79
C PHE A 124 7.80 -14.70 5.08
N TYR A 125 8.57 -14.04 4.22
CA TYR A 125 9.67 -14.68 3.50
C TYR A 125 11.00 -14.66 4.27
N GLY A 126 11.00 -14.23 5.54
CA GLY A 126 12.17 -14.24 6.41
C GLY A 126 13.27 -13.30 5.96
N VAL A 127 12.93 -12.18 5.33
CA VAL A 127 13.90 -11.18 4.87
C VAL A 127 14.34 -10.34 6.05
N ASP A 128 15.58 -10.54 6.49
CA ASP A 128 16.20 -9.73 7.53
C ASP A 128 16.54 -8.34 6.98
N LEU A 129 16.15 -7.28 7.71
CA LEU A 129 16.38 -5.88 7.35
C LEU A 129 17.60 -5.28 8.07
N GLU A 130 18.09 -5.90 9.16
CA GLU A 130 19.22 -5.38 9.93
C GLU A 130 20.45 -5.20 9.03
N GLY A 131 20.98 -3.98 9.01
CA GLY A 131 22.16 -3.61 8.23
C GLY A 131 21.97 -3.59 6.72
N LYS A 132 20.78 -3.86 6.18
CA LYS A 132 20.51 -3.82 4.72
C LYS A 132 20.38 -2.39 4.22
N HIS A 133 20.89 -2.15 3.02
CA HIS A 133 20.63 -0.92 2.31
C HIS A 133 19.32 -1.04 1.52
N VAL A 134 18.33 -0.28 1.92
CA VAL A 134 17.01 -0.23 1.27
C VAL A 134 16.86 1.07 0.49
N VAL A 135 16.42 0.97 -0.76
CA VAL A 135 16.07 2.12 -1.58
C VAL A 135 14.56 2.13 -1.84
N ILE A 136 13.88 3.20 -1.41
CA ILE A 136 12.47 3.41 -1.65
C ILE A 136 12.29 4.47 -2.71
N VAL A 137 11.70 4.10 -3.86
CA VAL A 137 11.44 5.02 -4.98
C VAL A 137 10.02 5.56 -4.88
N ASN A 138 9.77 6.31 -3.83
CA ASN A 138 8.52 7.02 -3.53
C ASN A 138 8.73 7.88 -2.29
N ARG A 139 8.00 9.01 -2.17
CA ARG A 139 7.96 9.83 -0.93
C ARG A 139 6.55 10.25 -0.55
N SER A 140 5.54 9.49 -0.98
CA SER A 140 4.15 9.75 -0.61
C SER A 140 3.95 9.62 0.90
N ARG A 141 2.88 10.20 1.39
CA ARG A 141 2.47 10.10 2.80
C ARG A 141 1.94 8.70 3.13
N THR A 142 1.39 8.02 2.13
CA THR A 142 0.72 6.73 2.30
C THR A 142 1.63 5.52 2.04
N VAL A 143 2.75 5.67 1.32
CA VAL A 143 3.64 4.54 1.02
C VAL A 143 5.08 4.84 1.42
N GLY A 144 5.74 5.76 0.70
CA GLY A 144 7.20 5.90 0.83
C GLY A 144 7.68 6.40 2.19
N ARG A 145 6.95 7.33 2.83
CA ARG A 145 7.35 7.85 4.15
C ARG A 145 7.12 6.84 5.27
N PRO A 146 5.90 6.27 5.42
CA PRO A 146 5.69 5.28 6.47
C PRO A 146 6.61 4.06 6.30
N LEU A 147 6.77 3.57 5.07
CA LEU A 147 7.67 2.45 4.81
C LEU A 147 9.12 2.75 5.17
N ALA A 148 9.61 3.98 4.92
CA ALA A 148 10.95 4.38 5.35
C ALA A 148 11.10 4.35 6.87
N GLU A 149 10.10 4.82 7.61
CA GLU A 149 10.07 4.78 9.07
C GLU A 149 10.06 3.34 9.60
N MET A 150 9.20 2.49 9.06
CA MET A 150 9.09 1.09 9.44
C MET A 150 10.41 0.32 9.20
N MET A 151 11.07 0.55 8.07
CA MET A 151 12.35 -0.10 7.76
C MET A 151 13.51 0.44 8.60
N LEU A 152 13.52 1.74 8.91
CA LEU A 152 14.49 2.32 9.86
C LEU A 152 14.33 1.73 11.27
N SER A 153 13.09 1.47 11.72
CA SER A 153 12.83 0.83 13.02
C SER A 153 13.27 -0.64 13.10
N ARG A 154 13.61 -1.23 11.95
CA ARG A 154 14.18 -2.57 11.79
C ARG A 154 15.69 -2.54 11.46
N ASP A 155 16.38 -1.45 11.84
CA ASP A 155 17.83 -1.26 11.68
C ASP A 155 18.32 -1.31 10.21
N ALA A 156 17.46 -1.00 9.24
CA ALA A 156 17.87 -0.84 7.85
C ALA A 156 18.47 0.55 7.60
N THR A 157 19.41 0.64 6.65
CA THR A 157 19.86 1.92 6.08
C THR A 157 18.96 2.29 4.92
N VAL A 158 18.16 3.35 5.05
CA VAL A 158 17.12 3.71 4.08
C VAL A 158 17.51 4.93 3.24
N THR A 159 17.41 4.80 1.92
CA THR A 159 17.51 5.90 0.96
C THR A 159 16.17 6.12 0.28
N VAL A 160 15.62 7.33 0.40
CA VAL A 160 14.36 7.71 -0.27
C VAL A 160 14.64 8.47 -1.54
N CYS A 161 14.24 7.91 -2.68
CA CYS A 161 14.33 8.51 -4.01
C CYS A 161 12.97 9.01 -4.50
N HIS A 162 12.98 10.02 -5.37
CA HIS A 162 11.75 10.66 -5.86
C HIS A 162 11.97 11.34 -7.22
N SER A 163 10.95 11.94 -7.80
CA SER A 163 10.97 12.59 -9.12
C SER A 163 12.03 13.68 -9.31
N LYS A 164 12.71 14.12 -8.25
CA LYS A 164 13.82 15.09 -8.31
C LYS A 164 15.18 14.45 -8.02
N THR A 165 15.22 13.14 -7.79
CA THR A 165 16.47 12.41 -7.57
C THR A 165 17.20 12.27 -8.90
N ASN A 166 18.44 12.77 -8.93
CA ASN A 166 19.31 12.60 -10.10
C ASN A 166 19.95 11.22 -10.09
N ARG A 167 20.10 10.62 -11.29
CA ARG A 167 20.82 9.33 -11.47
C ARG A 167 20.25 8.23 -10.57
N LEU A 168 18.92 8.01 -10.62
CA LEU A 168 18.19 7.04 -9.79
C LEU A 168 18.88 5.66 -9.76
N ARG A 169 19.32 5.15 -10.92
CA ARG A 169 20.03 3.87 -11.04
C ARG A 169 21.25 3.76 -10.11
N ARG A 170 21.96 4.85 -9.82
CA ARG A 170 23.08 4.83 -8.88
C ARG A 170 22.71 4.36 -7.49
N TYR A 171 21.47 4.61 -7.07
CA TYR A 171 20.96 4.19 -5.77
C TYR A 171 20.44 2.75 -5.83
N THR A 172 19.61 2.45 -6.83
CA THR A 172 18.97 1.12 -6.93
C THR A 172 19.95 0.00 -7.24
N SER A 173 20.99 0.27 -8.03
CA SER A 173 22.04 -0.74 -8.36
C SER A 173 22.98 -1.09 -7.19
N MET A 174 22.90 -0.38 -6.07
CA MET A 174 23.70 -0.67 -4.86
C MET A 174 22.84 -1.21 -3.71
N ALA A 175 21.52 -1.20 -3.86
CA ALA A 175 20.60 -1.57 -2.79
C ALA A 175 20.46 -3.09 -2.65
N ASP A 176 20.33 -3.58 -1.43
CA ASP A 176 19.97 -4.95 -1.11
C ASP A 176 18.48 -5.20 -1.36
N ILE A 177 17.66 -4.17 -1.07
CA ILE A 177 16.21 -4.19 -1.26
C ILE A 177 15.81 -2.90 -1.97
N VAL A 178 14.97 -3.01 -2.99
CA VAL A 178 14.38 -1.87 -3.69
C VAL A 178 12.86 -1.98 -3.62
N VAL A 179 12.20 -0.92 -3.14
CA VAL A 179 10.74 -0.80 -3.20
C VAL A 179 10.40 0.37 -4.12
N THR A 180 9.64 0.11 -5.17
CA THR A 180 9.19 1.13 -6.11
C THR A 180 7.67 1.29 -6.06
N ALA A 181 7.19 2.54 -6.05
CA ALA A 181 5.78 2.90 -5.97
C ALA A 181 5.49 4.18 -6.76
N VAL A 182 5.91 4.23 -8.03
CA VAL A 182 5.79 5.42 -8.88
C VAL A 182 4.48 5.43 -9.66
N GLY A 183 4.07 4.27 -10.21
CA GLY A 183 2.80 4.10 -10.91
C GLY A 183 2.69 4.85 -12.23
N LYS A 184 3.77 4.88 -13.01
CA LYS A 184 3.80 5.54 -14.33
C LYS A 184 4.19 4.60 -15.49
N GLY A 185 4.12 3.30 -15.25
CA GLY A 185 4.59 2.26 -16.15
C GLY A 185 6.08 1.97 -15.98
N PRO A 186 6.64 1.06 -16.76
CA PRO A 186 7.99 0.55 -16.51
C PRO A 186 9.04 1.66 -16.47
N LEU A 187 9.61 1.86 -15.30
CA LEU A 187 10.69 2.78 -15.01
C LEU A 187 12.05 2.07 -15.08
N PHE A 188 12.06 0.79 -14.71
CA PHE A 188 13.22 -0.08 -14.68
C PHE A 188 13.08 -1.17 -15.75
N THR A 189 14.03 -1.22 -16.68
CA THR A 189 13.96 -2.07 -17.88
C THR A 189 15.32 -2.67 -18.24
N GLN A 190 16.35 -2.54 -17.39
CA GLN A 190 17.69 -3.01 -17.67
C GLN A 190 18.24 -3.83 -16.50
N PRO A 191 19.06 -4.86 -16.75
CA PRO A 191 19.67 -5.67 -15.69
C PRO A 191 20.49 -4.85 -14.68
N GLU A 192 21.11 -3.76 -15.15
CA GLU A 192 21.96 -2.89 -14.34
C GLU A 192 21.17 -1.93 -13.45
N ASP A 193 19.84 -1.94 -13.52
CA ASP A 193 18.99 -1.11 -12.65
C ASP A 193 19.06 -1.58 -11.20
N PHE A 194 19.38 -2.86 -10.98
CA PHE A 194 19.42 -3.47 -9.65
C PHE A 194 20.73 -4.20 -9.40
N LYS A 195 21.11 -4.32 -8.14
CA LYS A 195 22.23 -5.15 -7.69
C LYS A 195 21.89 -6.63 -7.91
N PRO A 196 22.83 -7.45 -8.40
CA PRO A 196 22.62 -8.90 -8.47
C PRO A 196 22.20 -9.48 -7.12
N GLY A 197 21.12 -10.25 -7.11
CA GLY A 197 20.56 -10.83 -5.89
C GLY A 197 19.70 -9.89 -5.05
N ALA A 198 19.52 -8.62 -5.45
CA ALA A 198 18.61 -7.71 -4.76
C ALA A 198 17.18 -8.23 -4.73
N ILE A 199 16.46 -7.89 -3.65
CA ILE A 199 15.02 -8.09 -3.55
C ILE A 199 14.32 -6.85 -4.10
N VAL A 200 13.41 -7.03 -5.06
CA VAL A 200 12.68 -5.92 -5.68
C VAL A 200 11.20 -6.08 -5.46
N ILE A 201 10.58 -5.11 -4.78
CA ILE A 201 9.15 -5.06 -4.54
C ILE A 201 8.55 -3.93 -5.37
N ASP A 202 7.71 -4.29 -6.32
CA ASP A 202 7.00 -3.34 -7.17
C ASP A 202 5.58 -3.13 -6.63
N VAL A 203 5.34 -1.93 -6.12
CA VAL A 203 4.03 -1.45 -5.65
C VAL A 203 3.35 -0.61 -6.72
N GLY A 204 4.12 -0.13 -7.70
CA GLY A 204 3.65 0.77 -8.73
C GLY A 204 2.57 0.15 -9.62
N MET A 205 1.56 0.93 -9.98
CA MET A 205 0.54 0.52 -10.95
C MET A 205 0.13 1.73 -11.79
N ASP A 206 0.29 1.63 -13.09
CA ASP A 206 -0.17 2.66 -14.02
C ASP A 206 -1.64 2.43 -14.44
N LYS A 207 -2.16 3.31 -15.30
CA LYS A 207 -3.53 3.21 -15.83
C LYS A 207 -3.82 1.92 -16.61
N ASP A 208 -2.79 1.27 -17.12
CA ASP A 208 -2.87 0.02 -17.89
C ASP A 208 -2.55 -1.20 -16.98
N LEU A 209 -2.54 -1.01 -15.65
CA LEU A 209 -2.24 -2.01 -14.61
C LEU A 209 -0.82 -2.57 -14.69
N ARG A 210 0.11 -1.84 -15.31
CA ARG A 210 1.53 -2.23 -15.40
C ARG A 210 2.28 -1.70 -14.18
N GLY A 211 3.26 -2.50 -13.72
CA GLY A 211 4.19 -2.10 -12.66
C GLY A 211 5.27 -1.13 -13.12
N ASP A 212 6.08 -0.70 -12.17
CA ASP A 212 7.25 0.15 -12.42
C ASP A 212 8.45 -0.64 -12.96
N VAL A 213 8.44 -1.98 -12.83
CA VAL A 213 9.56 -2.87 -13.15
C VAL A 213 9.18 -3.86 -14.24
N ASP A 214 9.99 -3.93 -15.28
CA ASP A 214 10.00 -5.06 -16.20
C ASP A 214 10.94 -6.15 -15.63
N PHE A 215 10.37 -7.08 -14.86
CA PHE A 215 11.14 -8.11 -14.16
C PHE A 215 11.91 -9.03 -15.10
N GLU A 216 11.39 -9.31 -16.28
CA GLU A 216 12.05 -10.15 -17.30
C GLU A 216 13.25 -9.42 -17.88
N ALA A 217 13.06 -8.19 -18.32
CA ALA A 217 14.13 -7.37 -18.88
C ALA A 217 15.23 -7.06 -17.84
N CYS A 218 14.85 -6.80 -16.59
CA CYS A 218 15.77 -6.53 -15.49
C CYS A 218 16.45 -7.80 -14.94
N ARG A 219 15.99 -9.00 -15.32
CA ARG A 219 16.51 -10.29 -14.82
C ARG A 219 16.53 -10.40 -13.29
N VAL A 220 15.48 -9.86 -12.64
CA VAL A 220 15.37 -9.92 -11.18
C VAL A 220 14.94 -11.31 -10.75
N GLU A 221 15.68 -11.90 -9.81
CA GLU A 221 15.42 -13.25 -9.31
C GLU A 221 14.52 -13.26 -8.07
N ASN A 222 14.63 -12.22 -7.21
CA ASN A 222 13.92 -12.12 -5.94
C ASN A 222 12.96 -10.93 -6.03
N TYR A 223 11.65 -11.19 -6.15
CA TYR A 223 10.71 -10.08 -6.35
C TYR A 223 9.28 -10.39 -5.91
N ALA A 224 8.54 -9.32 -5.60
CA ALA A 224 7.08 -9.28 -5.55
C ALA A 224 6.55 -8.26 -6.56
N THR A 225 5.46 -8.58 -7.22
CA THR A 225 4.79 -7.69 -8.18
C THR A 225 3.73 -6.83 -7.49
N ASN A 226 3.24 -5.80 -8.16
CA ASN A 226 2.13 -4.99 -7.69
C ASN A 226 0.85 -5.80 -7.38
N LYS A 227 0.64 -6.93 -8.08
CA LYS A 227 -0.49 -7.84 -7.81
C LYS A 227 -0.29 -8.59 -6.49
N ASP A 228 0.95 -9.00 -6.20
CA ASP A 228 1.29 -9.66 -4.94
C ASP A 228 1.09 -8.69 -3.78
N VAL A 229 1.62 -7.47 -3.87
CA VAL A 229 1.44 -6.42 -2.86
C VAL A 229 -0.03 -6.04 -2.71
N GLY A 230 -0.78 -5.88 -3.80
CA GLY A 230 -2.20 -5.54 -3.77
C GLY A 230 -3.07 -6.60 -3.07
N ALA A 231 -2.74 -7.88 -3.24
CA ALA A 231 -3.44 -8.97 -2.56
C ALA A 231 -3.23 -8.90 -1.03
N VAL A 232 -1.99 -8.62 -0.59
CA VAL A 232 -1.66 -8.48 0.83
C VAL A 232 -2.22 -7.18 1.40
N ALA A 233 -2.16 -6.07 0.66
CA ALA A 233 -2.69 -4.78 1.11
C ALA A 233 -4.20 -4.83 1.39
N THR A 234 -4.98 -5.57 0.58
CA THR A 234 -6.41 -5.75 0.89
C THR A 234 -6.64 -6.60 2.13
N SER A 235 -5.81 -7.60 2.42
CA SER A 235 -5.87 -8.35 3.67
C SER A 235 -5.49 -7.50 4.88
N MET A 236 -4.43 -6.70 4.78
CA MET A 236 -4.03 -5.77 5.84
C MET A 236 -5.13 -4.75 6.14
N LEU A 237 -5.75 -4.17 5.11
CA LEU A 237 -6.87 -3.26 5.29
C LEU A 237 -8.02 -3.92 6.08
N MET A 238 -8.38 -5.15 5.73
CA MET A 238 -9.42 -5.89 6.45
C MET A 238 -9.00 -6.23 7.89
N ALA A 239 -7.72 -6.51 8.12
CA ALA A 239 -7.19 -6.72 9.46
C ALA A 239 -7.34 -5.45 10.31
N HIS A 240 -6.96 -4.29 9.80
CA HIS A 240 -7.13 -3.00 10.48
C HIS A 240 -8.61 -2.72 10.81
N VAL A 241 -9.55 -2.99 9.86
CA VAL A 241 -11.00 -2.84 10.11
C VAL A 241 -11.50 -3.75 11.22
N LYS A 242 -10.99 -4.98 11.30
CA LYS A 242 -11.37 -5.95 12.35
C LYS A 242 -10.80 -5.58 13.72
N GLU A 243 -9.67 -4.88 13.74
CA GLU A 243 -8.98 -4.45 14.96
C GLU A 243 -9.43 -3.06 15.45
N ALA A 244 -10.08 -2.25 14.60
CA ALA A 244 -10.65 -0.95 14.92
C ALA A 244 -12.03 -1.05 15.59
#